data_0e224468f3b9f4adc1f7831a6e2271ad
#
_entry.id   0e224468f3b9f4adc1f7831a6e2271ad
#
_cell.length_a   1.000
_cell.length_b   1.000
_cell.length_c   1.000
_cell.angle_alpha   90.00
_cell.angle_beta   90.00
_cell.angle_gamma   90.00
#
_symmetry.space_group_name_H-M   'P 1'
#
loop_
_entity.id
_entity.type
_entity.pdbx_description
1 polymer ?
#
loop_
_entity_poly.entity_id
_entity_poly.type
_entity_poly.pdbx_seq_one_letter_code
_entity_poly.pdbx_strand_id
1 'polypeptide(L)'
;MKERASIVVSIFILTLLVMGTWWAADYSQRAVQIDPPSRQTHERDTWAKKVVLVRTDPKGIVIHRLEGDLMEHFPDDKSYELQAPRAYTLREENPLTVATSKVAFIYDEGDKIVMRGDAVLLRLGDAERQPLNFQSEEITLLVDKDLAYTDLPAVATSGRSKMTGVGMRFNNATQQLDVFKSTDVDIAPKDQREGSEPPAQRANP
;
A
#
# COMPACT_ATOMS: atom_id res chain seq x y z
N MET A 1 -46.31 56.76 -36.33
CA MET A 1 -45.08 57.08 -35.61
C MET A 1 -44.98 56.38 -34.24
N LYS A 2 -46.10 56.17 -33.50
CA LYS A 2 -46.11 55.54 -32.16
C LYS A 2 -45.64 54.02 -32.14
N GLU A 3 -45.99 53.23 -33.16
CA GLU A 3 -45.65 51.81 -33.23
C GLU A 3 -44.13 51.56 -33.39
N ARG A 4 -43.48 52.40 -34.20
CA ARG A 4 -42.02 52.29 -34.39
C ARG A 4 -41.24 52.64 -33.11
N ALA A 5 -41.76 53.60 -32.33
CA ALA A 5 -41.14 53.96 -31.03
C ALA A 5 -41.27 52.83 -30.01
N SER A 6 -42.42 52.13 -29.99
CA SER A 6 -42.60 50.95 -29.09
C SER A 6 -41.63 49.81 -29.41
N ILE A 7 -41.44 49.53 -30.72
CA ILE A 7 -40.45 48.47 -31.14
C ILE A 7 -39.03 48.83 -30.76
N VAL A 8 -38.62 50.08 -30.94
CA VAL A 8 -37.29 50.56 -30.56
C VAL A 8 -37.05 50.44 -29.06
N VAL A 9 -38.06 50.84 -28.25
CA VAL A 9 -37.99 50.74 -26.79
C VAL A 9 -37.90 49.28 -26.35
N SER A 10 -38.68 48.37 -26.95
CA SER A 10 -38.63 46.94 -26.64
C SER A 10 -37.26 46.32 -26.97
N ILE A 11 -36.70 46.67 -28.13
CA ILE A 11 -35.34 46.20 -28.51
C ILE A 11 -34.27 46.73 -27.52
N PHE A 12 -34.39 47.99 -27.11
CA PHE A 12 -33.45 48.57 -26.16
C PHE A 12 -33.51 47.89 -24.79
N ILE A 13 -34.72 47.60 -24.28
CA ILE A 13 -34.90 46.87 -23.02
C ILE A 13 -34.36 45.45 -23.13
N LEU A 14 -34.59 44.75 -24.24
CA LEU A 14 -34.07 43.41 -24.45
C LEU A 14 -32.56 43.38 -24.49
N THR A 15 -31.94 44.36 -25.16
CA THR A 15 -30.47 44.50 -25.22
C THR A 15 -29.85 44.73 -23.82
N LEU A 16 -30.49 45.60 -23.02
CA LEU A 16 -30.07 45.81 -21.64
C LEU A 16 -30.17 44.56 -20.76
N LEU A 17 -31.23 43.77 -20.92
CA LEU A 17 -31.39 42.50 -20.20
C LEU A 17 -30.32 41.49 -20.60
N VAL A 18 -30.04 41.37 -21.90
CA VAL A 18 -29.00 40.45 -22.39
C VAL A 18 -27.62 40.89 -21.88
N MET A 19 -27.29 42.18 -21.94
CA MET A 19 -26.02 42.67 -21.39
C MET A 19 -25.91 42.46 -19.87
N GLY A 20 -27.00 42.71 -19.14
CA GLY A 20 -27.05 42.51 -17.70
C GLY A 20 -26.88 41.03 -17.29
N THR A 21 -27.54 40.12 -18.00
CA THR A 21 -27.40 38.68 -17.75
C THR A 21 -25.99 38.19 -18.11
N TRP A 22 -25.45 38.66 -19.23
CA TRP A 22 -24.07 38.29 -19.61
C TRP A 22 -23.04 38.80 -18.58
N TRP A 23 -23.20 40.06 -18.13
CA TRP A 23 -22.30 40.62 -17.09
C TRP A 23 -22.43 39.88 -15.76
N ALA A 24 -23.64 39.52 -15.35
CA ALA A 24 -23.85 38.75 -14.12
C ALA A 24 -23.25 37.34 -14.20
N ALA A 25 -23.36 36.69 -15.37
CA ALA A 25 -22.76 35.39 -15.62
C ALA A 25 -21.22 35.46 -15.59
N ASP A 26 -20.60 36.46 -16.24
CA ASP A 26 -19.15 36.68 -16.24
C ASP A 26 -18.64 37.01 -14.84
N TYR A 27 -19.36 37.83 -14.08
CA TYR A 27 -19.04 38.13 -12.69
C TYR A 27 -19.11 36.89 -11.79
N SER A 28 -20.15 36.07 -11.96
CA SER A 28 -20.32 34.81 -11.22
C SER A 28 -19.20 33.81 -11.53
N GLN A 29 -18.79 33.68 -12.80
CA GLN A 29 -17.69 32.80 -13.18
C GLN A 29 -16.35 33.29 -12.61
N ARG A 30 -16.11 34.58 -12.54
CA ARG A 30 -14.89 35.14 -11.93
C ARG A 30 -14.90 35.03 -10.41
N ALA A 31 -16.06 35.11 -9.78
CA ALA A 31 -16.21 34.95 -8.33
C ALA A 31 -15.96 33.51 -7.87
N VAL A 32 -16.20 32.50 -8.72
CA VAL A 32 -15.93 31.07 -8.43
C VAL A 32 -14.45 30.72 -8.61
N GLN A 33 -13.64 31.55 -9.27
CA GLN A 33 -12.20 31.34 -9.44
C GLN A 33 -11.34 31.82 -8.26
N ILE A 34 -11.93 32.09 -7.11
CA ILE A 34 -11.17 32.43 -5.90
C ILE A 34 -10.99 31.14 -5.07
N ASP A 35 -10.54 30.07 -5.70
CA ASP A 35 -9.69 29.13 -5.01
C ASP A 35 -8.26 29.67 -5.16
N PRO A 36 -7.62 30.13 -4.09
CA PRO A 36 -6.22 30.46 -4.18
C PRO A 36 -5.52 29.22 -4.72
N PRO A 37 -4.50 29.36 -5.62
CA PRO A 37 -3.76 28.22 -6.09
C PRO A 37 -3.39 27.42 -4.85
N SER A 38 -3.81 26.16 -4.80
CA SER A 38 -3.55 25.29 -3.66
C SER A 38 -2.07 25.42 -3.36
N ARG A 39 -1.73 26.08 -2.26
CA ARG A 39 -0.35 26.04 -1.76
C ARG A 39 -0.07 24.55 -1.67
N GLN A 40 0.94 24.08 -2.39
CA GLN A 40 1.46 22.73 -2.24
C GLN A 40 2.16 22.66 -0.88
N THR A 41 1.39 22.89 0.18
CA THR A 41 1.80 22.64 1.55
C THR A 41 1.39 21.20 1.83
N HIS A 42 2.36 20.39 2.20
CA HIS A 42 2.11 19.03 2.65
C HIS A 42 1.39 19.07 4.01
N GLU A 43 0.11 19.46 3.97
CA GLU A 43 -0.76 19.60 5.13
C GLU A 43 -1.86 18.55 5.06
N ARG A 44 -2.06 17.84 6.16
CA ARG A 44 -3.13 16.86 6.27
C ARG A 44 -4.50 17.55 6.25
N ASP A 45 -5.41 17.01 5.49
CA ASP A 45 -6.81 17.46 5.47
C ASP A 45 -7.73 16.57 6.31
N THR A 46 -7.35 15.31 6.50
CA THR A 46 -8.14 14.30 7.22
C THR A 46 -7.23 13.42 8.06
N TRP A 47 -7.72 12.96 9.19
CA TRP A 47 -7.04 11.98 10.03
C TRP A 47 -8.00 11.04 10.74
N ALA A 48 -7.54 9.83 11.06
CA ALA A 48 -8.28 8.82 11.81
C ALA A 48 -7.36 8.05 12.77
N LYS A 49 -7.87 7.63 13.93
CA LYS A 49 -7.12 6.83 14.91
C LYS A 49 -7.64 5.40 14.96
N LYS A 50 -6.73 4.47 15.27
CA LYS A 50 -7.03 3.03 15.40
C LYS A 50 -7.72 2.48 14.15
N VAL A 51 -7.08 2.72 13.03
CA VAL A 51 -7.62 2.38 11.70
C VAL A 51 -7.45 0.90 11.42
N VAL A 52 -8.47 0.32 10.81
CA VAL A 52 -8.43 -1.03 10.24
C VAL A 52 -9.00 -0.95 8.82
N LEU A 53 -8.16 -1.19 7.84
CA LEU A 53 -8.55 -1.30 6.43
C LEU A 53 -8.57 -2.77 6.04
N VAL A 54 -9.60 -3.20 5.35
CA VAL A 54 -9.73 -4.58 4.87
C VAL A 54 -10.02 -4.59 3.37
N ARG A 55 -9.37 -5.52 2.66
CA ARG A 55 -9.65 -5.81 1.26
C ARG A 55 -10.18 -7.23 1.17
N THR A 56 -11.26 -7.42 0.44
CA THR A 56 -11.89 -8.72 0.22
C THR A 56 -11.70 -9.17 -1.22
N ASP A 57 -11.79 -10.46 -1.43
CA ASP A 57 -11.96 -11.05 -2.75
C ASP A 57 -13.39 -10.82 -3.28
N PRO A 58 -13.70 -11.20 -4.55
CA PRO A 58 -15.05 -11.10 -5.11
C PRO A 58 -16.12 -11.94 -4.37
N LYS A 59 -15.72 -12.89 -3.52
CA LYS A 59 -16.62 -13.68 -2.68
C LYS A 59 -16.88 -13.05 -1.31
N GLY A 60 -16.22 -11.92 -1.00
CA GLY A 60 -16.33 -11.24 0.28
C GLY A 60 -15.38 -11.78 1.36
N ILE A 61 -14.44 -12.67 1.03
CA ILE A 61 -13.45 -13.20 1.97
C ILE A 61 -12.34 -12.18 2.13
N VAL A 62 -11.96 -11.86 3.37
CA VAL A 62 -10.86 -10.93 3.66
C VAL A 62 -9.54 -11.56 3.24
N ILE A 63 -8.84 -10.91 2.31
CA ILE A 63 -7.53 -11.35 1.80
C ILE A 63 -6.38 -10.46 2.26
N HIS A 64 -6.65 -9.18 2.54
CA HIS A 64 -5.68 -8.26 3.12
C HIS A 64 -6.31 -7.45 4.24
N ARG A 65 -5.53 -7.18 5.28
CA ARG A 65 -5.90 -6.31 6.40
C ARG A 65 -4.72 -5.44 6.76
N LEU A 66 -4.95 -4.14 6.89
CA LEU A 66 -3.96 -3.15 7.32
C LEU A 66 -4.48 -2.42 8.54
N GLU A 67 -3.70 -2.43 9.60
CA GLU A 67 -4.00 -1.76 10.87
C GLU A 67 -2.95 -0.68 11.16
N GLY A 68 -3.33 0.34 11.91
CA GLY A 68 -2.41 1.35 12.39
C GLY A 68 -3.01 2.26 13.45
N ASP A 69 -2.15 2.97 14.16
CA ASP A 69 -2.54 3.81 15.29
C ASP A 69 -3.13 5.16 14.89
N LEU A 70 -2.54 5.80 13.87
CA LEU A 70 -2.97 7.09 13.33
C LEU A 70 -2.78 7.06 11.82
N MET A 71 -3.80 7.42 11.07
CA MET A 71 -3.77 7.61 9.63
C MET A 71 -4.04 9.07 9.31
N GLU A 72 -3.23 9.67 8.46
CA GLU A 72 -3.32 11.04 7.98
C GLU A 72 -3.34 11.05 6.46
N HIS A 73 -4.25 11.84 5.88
CA HIS A 73 -4.36 11.99 4.42
C HIS A 73 -3.74 13.30 3.97
N PHE A 74 -2.96 13.24 2.89
CA PHE A 74 -2.29 14.37 2.25
C PHE A 74 -2.81 14.53 0.82
N PRO A 75 -3.60 15.60 0.56
CA PRO A 75 -4.26 15.76 -0.74
C PRO A 75 -3.31 16.20 -1.87
N ASP A 76 -2.14 16.73 -1.54
CA ASP A 76 -1.15 17.21 -2.51
C ASP A 76 -0.55 16.07 -3.35
N ASP A 77 -0.28 14.92 -2.74
CA ASP A 77 0.24 13.71 -3.41
C ASP A 77 -0.73 12.52 -3.34
N LYS A 78 -1.93 12.73 -2.80
CA LYS A 78 -2.98 11.71 -2.62
C LYS A 78 -2.51 10.50 -1.84
N SER A 79 -1.61 10.72 -0.88
CA SER A 79 -1.08 9.66 -0.04
C SER A 79 -1.78 9.62 1.32
N TYR A 80 -1.65 8.47 1.99
CA TYR A 80 -1.97 8.33 3.40
C TYR A 80 -0.70 7.93 4.14
N GLU A 81 -0.42 8.58 5.25
CA GLU A 81 0.61 8.18 6.21
C GLU A 81 -0.05 7.41 7.35
N LEU A 82 0.49 6.23 7.68
CA LEU A 82 -0.04 5.37 8.73
C LEU A 82 1.05 5.06 9.76
N GLN A 83 0.81 5.40 11.01
CA GLN A 83 1.73 5.17 12.13
C GLN A 83 1.56 3.76 12.71
N ALA A 84 2.69 3.12 13.03
CA ALA A 84 2.76 1.75 13.56
C ALA A 84 1.94 0.73 12.73
N PRO A 85 2.17 0.66 11.40
CA PRO A 85 1.38 -0.20 10.51
C PRO A 85 1.63 -1.68 10.78
N ARG A 86 0.55 -2.48 10.61
CA ARG A 86 0.59 -3.94 10.57
C ARG A 86 -0.25 -4.40 9.39
N ALA A 87 0.40 -4.89 8.35
CA ALA A 87 -0.25 -5.42 7.16
C ALA A 87 -0.28 -6.94 7.20
N TYR A 88 -1.44 -7.52 7.00
CA TYR A 88 -1.68 -8.97 6.99
C TYR A 88 -2.13 -9.41 5.62
N THR A 89 -1.54 -10.51 5.12
CA THR A 89 -2.05 -11.22 3.95
C THR A 89 -2.65 -12.55 4.41
N LEU A 90 -3.94 -12.72 4.15
CA LEU A 90 -4.81 -13.78 4.69
C LEU A 90 -5.35 -14.62 3.53
N ARG A 91 -4.51 -15.41 2.86
CA ARG A 91 -4.96 -16.31 1.79
C ARG A 91 -5.00 -17.74 2.30
N GLU A 92 -6.06 -18.48 1.99
CA GLU A 92 -6.23 -19.89 2.42
C GLU A 92 -5.09 -20.82 1.94
N GLU A 93 -4.53 -20.54 0.76
CA GLU A 93 -3.51 -21.37 0.14
C GLU A 93 -2.08 -21.06 0.62
N ASN A 94 -1.88 -19.95 1.32
CA ASN A 94 -0.57 -19.49 1.74
C ASN A 94 -0.50 -19.25 3.26
N PRO A 95 0.66 -19.50 3.89
CA PRO A 95 0.85 -19.13 5.28
C PRO A 95 0.61 -17.64 5.52
N LEU A 96 0.09 -17.32 6.71
CA LEU A 96 -0.10 -15.94 7.12
C LEU A 96 1.20 -15.16 6.98
N THR A 97 1.11 -14.03 6.28
CA THR A 97 2.23 -13.08 6.15
C THR A 97 1.86 -11.78 6.84
N VAL A 98 2.76 -11.28 7.67
CA VAL A 98 2.61 -10.04 8.44
C VAL A 98 3.76 -9.11 8.12
N ALA A 99 3.47 -7.88 7.74
CA ALA A 99 4.49 -6.86 7.59
C ALA A 99 4.26 -5.73 8.61
N THR A 100 5.35 -5.25 9.21
CA THR A 100 5.34 -4.18 10.22
C THR A 100 6.45 -3.18 9.96
N SER A 101 6.26 -1.92 10.38
CA SER A 101 7.29 -0.87 10.35
C SER A 101 6.93 0.25 11.33
N LYS A 102 7.74 1.32 11.39
CA LYS A 102 7.41 2.51 12.17
C LYS A 102 6.31 3.33 11.50
N VAL A 103 6.38 3.48 10.17
CA VAL A 103 5.43 4.24 9.37
C VAL A 103 5.20 3.55 8.02
N ALA A 104 4.01 3.69 7.47
CA ALA A 104 3.70 3.30 6.09
C ALA A 104 3.11 4.47 5.32
N PHE A 105 3.50 4.57 4.05
CA PHE A 105 2.94 5.49 3.07
C PHE A 105 2.12 4.67 2.08
N ILE A 106 0.85 5.03 1.94
CA ILE A 106 -0.12 4.30 1.13
C ILE A 106 -0.44 5.15 -0.09
N TYR A 107 -0.23 4.61 -1.28
CA TYR A 107 -0.45 5.23 -2.58
C TYR A 107 -1.42 4.38 -3.42
N ASP A 108 -1.86 4.93 -4.54
CA ASP A 108 -2.62 4.20 -5.56
C ASP A 108 -3.82 3.46 -4.96
N GLU A 109 -4.61 4.16 -4.13
CA GLU A 109 -5.81 3.60 -3.45
C GLU A 109 -5.53 2.34 -2.60
N GLY A 110 -4.28 2.18 -2.14
CA GLY A 110 -3.85 1.06 -1.32
C GLY A 110 -3.18 -0.08 -2.07
N ASP A 111 -2.92 0.06 -3.37
CA ASP A 111 -2.22 -0.96 -4.17
C ASP A 111 -0.71 -0.96 -3.93
N LYS A 112 -0.17 0.21 -3.53
CA LYS A 112 1.24 0.36 -3.17
C LYS A 112 1.36 0.88 -1.75
N ILE A 113 2.06 0.13 -0.89
CA ILE A 113 2.34 0.50 0.49
C ILE A 113 3.85 0.48 0.68
N VAL A 114 4.44 1.64 1.03
CA VAL A 114 5.87 1.76 1.36
C VAL A 114 6.02 1.77 2.87
N MET A 115 6.53 0.69 3.42
CA MET A 115 6.77 0.51 4.85
C MET A 115 8.18 0.95 5.18
N ARG A 116 8.35 1.92 6.07
CA ARG A 116 9.64 2.56 6.38
C ARG A 116 9.93 2.56 7.87
N GLY A 117 11.21 2.43 8.21
CA GLY A 117 11.72 2.38 9.58
C GLY A 117 11.61 0.98 10.17
N ASP A 118 12.73 0.23 10.18
CA ASP A 118 12.83 -1.15 10.67
C ASP A 118 11.73 -2.05 10.09
N ALA A 119 11.54 -1.99 8.77
CA ALA A 119 10.51 -2.77 8.09
C ALA A 119 10.82 -4.27 8.16
N VAL A 120 9.84 -5.03 8.60
CA VAL A 120 9.92 -6.49 8.74
C VAL A 120 8.73 -7.14 8.07
N LEU A 121 8.97 -8.14 7.22
CA LEU A 121 7.94 -9.03 6.70
C LEU A 121 8.19 -10.43 7.24
N LEU A 122 7.25 -10.93 8.00
CA LEU A 122 7.25 -12.28 8.57
C LEU A 122 6.19 -13.12 7.89
N ARG A 123 6.60 -14.16 7.18
CA ARG A 123 5.71 -15.24 6.75
C ARG A 123 5.83 -16.39 7.74
N LEU A 124 4.73 -16.85 8.28
CA LEU A 124 4.71 -18.00 9.17
C LEU A 124 5.13 -19.28 8.42
N GLY A 125 5.66 -20.24 9.15
CA GLY A 125 5.95 -21.57 8.60
C GLY A 125 4.66 -22.39 8.43
N ASP A 126 4.75 -23.41 7.58
CA ASP A 126 3.75 -24.45 7.44
C ASP A 126 4.40 -25.85 7.54
N ALA A 127 3.65 -26.91 7.19
CA ALA A 127 4.15 -28.29 7.26
C ALA A 127 5.32 -28.57 6.30
N GLU A 128 5.46 -27.77 5.24
CA GLU A 128 6.43 -27.97 4.16
C GLU A 128 7.56 -26.95 4.21
N ARG A 129 7.32 -25.77 4.79
CA ARG A 129 8.18 -24.59 4.68
C ARG A 129 8.48 -23.98 6.04
N GLN A 130 9.77 -23.66 6.25
CA GLN A 130 10.21 -22.90 7.42
C GLN A 130 9.67 -21.46 7.38
N PRO A 131 9.48 -20.79 8.53
CA PRO A 131 9.12 -19.37 8.54
C PRO A 131 10.18 -18.54 7.82
N LEU A 132 9.75 -17.50 7.12
CA LEU A 132 10.61 -16.51 6.47
C LEU A 132 10.50 -15.18 7.20
N ASN A 133 11.62 -14.64 7.62
CA ASN A 133 11.74 -13.29 8.15
C ASN A 133 12.60 -12.46 7.18
N PHE A 134 12.01 -11.40 6.60
CA PHE A 134 12.62 -10.49 5.65
C PHE A 134 12.66 -9.08 6.25
N GLN A 135 13.84 -8.50 6.40
CA GLN A 135 14.07 -7.23 7.10
C GLN A 135 14.86 -6.26 6.24
N SER A 136 14.45 -4.99 6.26
CA SER A 136 15.14 -3.87 5.61
C SER A 136 14.71 -2.54 6.29
N GLU A 137 15.41 -1.45 6.01
CA GLU A 137 14.96 -0.11 6.43
C GLU A 137 13.66 0.29 5.74
N GLU A 138 13.45 -0.16 4.49
CA GLU A 138 12.24 0.08 3.74
C GLU A 138 11.83 -1.19 2.97
N ILE A 139 10.53 -1.51 2.98
CA ILE A 139 9.93 -2.58 2.19
C ILE A 139 8.70 -2.01 1.48
N THR A 140 8.65 -2.12 0.16
CA THR A 140 7.47 -1.78 -0.64
C THR A 140 6.63 -3.02 -0.88
N LEU A 141 5.34 -2.92 -0.56
CA LEU A 141 4.33 -3.94 -0.83
C LEU A 141 3.52 -3.52 -2.06
N LEU A 142 3.44 -4.38 -3.07
CA LEU A 142 2.51 -4.26 -4.20
C LEU A 142 1.38 -5.27 -3.96
N VAL A 143 0.29 -4.78 -3.40
CA VAL A 143 -0.79 -5.60 -2.84
C VAL A 143 -1.46 -6.47 -3.91
N ASP A 144 -1.77 -5.90 -5.07
CA ASP A 144 -2.41 -6.63 -6.18
C ASP A 144 -1.53 -7.72 -6.78
N LYS A 145 -0.19 -7.60 -6.63
CA LYS A 145 0.78 -8.55 -7.19
C LYS A 145 1.28 -9.57 -6.16
N ASP A 146 0.81 -9.48 -4.90
CA ASP A 146 1.34 -10.25 -3.78
C ASP A 146 2.88 -10.19 -3.69
N LEU A 147 3.45 -9.00 -3.90
CA LEU A 147 4.88 -8.79 -4.03
C LEU A 147 5.38 -7.84 -2.95
N ALA A 148 6.45 -8.22 -2.28
CA ALA A 148 7.20 -7.35 -1.38
C ALA A 148 8.64 -7.18 -1.92
N TYR A 149 9.15 -5.95 -1.95
CA TYR A 149 10.52 -5.73 -2.40
C TYR A 149 11.18 -4.55 -1.68
N THR A 150 12.50 -4.54 -1.72
CA THR A 150 13.33 -3.41 -1.32
C THR A 150 14.50 -3.26 -2.30
N ASP A 151 14.95 -2.03 -2.50
CA ASP A 151 16.19 -1.72 -3.23
C ASP A 151 17.37 -1.47 -2.29
N LEU A 152 17.10 -1.46 -0.98
CA LEU A 152 18.06 -1.22 0.09
C LEU A 152 18.74 -2.52 0.56
N PRO A 153 19.79 -2.43 1.41
CA PRO A 153 20.33 -3.58 2.11
C PRO A 153 19.24 -4.30 2.90
N ALA A 154 19.22 -5.62 2.79
CA ALA A 154 18.20 -6.45 3.41
C ALA A 154 18.78 -7.77 3.91
N VAL A 155 18.09 -8.34 4.89
CA VAL A 155 18.39 -9.64 5.47
C VAL A 155 17.14 -10.51 5.40
N ALA A 156 17.30 -11.72 4.86
CA ALA A 156 16.27 -12.74 4.89
C ALA A 156 16.75 -13.94 5.68
N THR A 157 15.94 -14.44 6.61
CA THR A 157 16.23 -15.65 7.38
C THR A 157 15.09 -16.66 7.23
N SER A 158 15.44 -17.93 7.01
CA SER A 158 14.48 -19.02 6.97
C SER A 158 15.03 -20.22 7.74
N GLY A 159 14.38 -20.56 8.86
CA GLY A 159 14.94 -21.49 9.81
C GLY A 159 16.32 -21.03 10.32
N ARG A 160 17.34 -21.83 10.07
CA ARG A 160 18.75 -21.51 10.41
C ARG A 160 19.53 -20.87 9.25
N SER A 161 18.96 -20.81 8.07
CA SER A 161 19.60 -20.21 6.89
C SER A 161 19.44 -18.71 6.90
N LYS A 162 20.48 -17.98 6.51
CA LYS A 162 20.51 -16.53 6.42
C LYS A 162 21.00 -16.09 5.04
N MET A 163 20.35 -15.10 4.47
CA MET A 163 20.73 -14.46 3.22
C MET A 163 20.80 -12.95 3.43
N THR A 164 21.89 -12.33 3.00
CA THR A 164 22.04 -10.87 3.03
C THR A 164 22.34 -10.38 1.63
N GLY A 165 21.88 -9.18 1.29
CA GLY A 165 22.13 -8.59 -0.01
C GLY A 165 21.55 -7.19 -0.14
N VAL A 166 21.71 -6.60 -1.33
CA VAL A 166 21.13 -5.30 -1.69
C VAL A 166 20.12 -5.52 -2.80
N GLY A 167 18.91 -5.06 -2.55
CA GLY A 167 17.79 -5.32 -3.42
C GLY A 167 17.30 -6.77 -3.28
N MET A 168 16.14 -6.94 -2.67
CA MET A 168 15.46 -8.23 -2.52
C MET A 168 14.01 -8.12 -2.92
N ARG A 169 13.46 -9.19 -3.45
CA ARG A 169 12.05 -9.30 -3.81
C ARG A 169 11.50 -10.63 -3.35
N PHE A 170 10.43 -10.59 -2.59
CA PHE A 170 9.66 -11.74 -2.16
C PHE A 170 8.31 -11.76 -2.87
N ASN A 171 8.01 -12.83 -3.57
CA ASN A 171 6.71 -13.08 -4.17
C ASN A 171 5.91 -14.03 -3.27
N ASN A 172 4.85 -13.52 -2.65
CA ASN A 172 4.04 -14.28 -1.71
C ASN A 172 3.14 -15.32 -2.40
N ALA A 173 2.81 -15.14 -3.69
CA ALA A 173 2.03 -16.12 -4.45
C ALA A 173 2.87 -17.35 -4.84
N THR A 174 4.10 -17.14 -5.32
CA THR A 174 5.01 -18.23 -5.72
C THR A 174 5.95 -18.69 -4.61
N GLN A 175 6.00 -17.93 -3.49
CA GLN A 175 6.89 -18.18 -2.35
C GLN A 175 8.38 -18.09 -2.70
N GLN A 176 8.72 -17.32 -3.73
CA GLN A 176 10.07 -17.10 -4.21
C GLN A 176 10.70 -15.85 -3.60
N LEU A 177 11.97 -15.95 -3.21
CA LEU A 177 12.82 -14.83 -2.77
C LEU A 177 13.97 -14.68 -3.76
N ASP A 178 14.05 -13.51 -4.39
CA ASP A 178 15.13 -13.13 -5.31
C ASP A 178 16.02 -12.07 -4.67
N VAL A 179 17.34 -12.13 -4.89
CA VAL A 179 18.31 -11.11 -4.48
C VAL A 179 19.03 -10.57 -5.71
N PHE A 180 19.12 -9.24 -5.84
CA PHE A 180 19.60 -8.63 -7.08
C PHE A 180 21.08 -8.30 -7.09
N LYS A 181 21.65 -7.91 -5.94
CA LYS A 181 23.06 -7.48 -5.85
C LYS A 181 23.69 -7.92 -4.52
N SER A 182 24.99 -8.17 -4.55
CA SER A 182 25.84 -8.40 -3.36
C SER A 182 25.23 -9.44 -2.40
N THR A 183 25.16 -10.69 -2.85
CA THR A 183 24.54 -11.76 -2.08
C THR A 183 25.58 -12.50 -1.27
N ASP A 184 25.35 -12.61 0.03
CA ASP A 184 26.02 -13.54 0.93
C ASP A 184 24.96 -14.50 1.49
N VAL A 185 25.19 -15.81 1.32
CA VAL A 185 24.21 -16.84 1.67
C VAL A 185 24.86 -17.88 2.56
N ASP A 186 24.39 -17.96 3.79
CA ASP A 186 24.70 -19.02 4.72
C ASP A 186 23.53 -20.01 4.78
N ILE A 187 23.72 -21.20 4.18
CA ILE A 187 22.70 -22.25 4.14
C ILE A 187 23.03 -23.28 5.21
N ALA A 188 22.20 -23.34 6.24
CA ALA A 188 22.30 -24.40 7.23
C ALA A 188 22.01 -25.77 6.59
N PRO A 189 22.79 -26.83 6.89
CA PRO A 189 22.45 -28.18 6.44
C PRO A 189 21.03 -28.53 6.86
N LYS A 190 20.26 -29.15 5.94
CA LYS A 190 18.96 -29.70 6.31
C LYS A 190 19.17 -30.65 7.47
N ASP A 191 18.46 -30.46 8.57
CA ASP A 191 18.43 -31.43 9.63
C ASP A 191 18.00 -32.76 9.00
N GLN A 192 18.93 -33.70 8.92
CA GLN A 192 18.56 -35.10 8.68
C GLN A 192 17.59 -35.42 9.81
N ARG A 193 16.34 -35.69 9.51
CA ARG A 193 15.37 -36.20 10.48
C ARG A 193 16.05 -37.36 11.16
N GLU A 194 16.35 -37.26 12.44
CA GLU A 194 16.58 -38.37 13.33
C GLU A 194 15.35 -39.28 13.21
N GLY A 195 15.50 -40.33 12.45
CA GLY A 195 14.39 -41.24 12.16
C GLY A 195 14.77 -42.43 11.31
N SER A 196 15.91 -43.06 11.65
CA SER A 196 16.12 -44.48 11.34
C SER A 196 17.18 -45.03 12.25
N GLU A 197 16.83 -45.26 13.50
CA GLU A 197 17.53 -46.26 14.32
C GLU A 197 17.32 -47.62 13.65
N PRO A 198 18.37 -48.30 13.19
CA PRO A 198 18.22 -49.62 12.63
C PRO A 198 17.69 -50.55 13.73
N PRO A 199 16.73 -51.45 13.45
CA PRO A 199 16.22 -52.38 14.45
C PRO A 199 17.39 -53.24 14.99
N ALA A 200 17.57 -53.18 16.29
CA ALA A 200 18.53 -54.03 16.99
C ALA A 200 18.39 -55.48 16.56
N GLN A 201 19.43 -56.03 15.94
CA GLN A 201 19.53 -57.46 15.68
C GLN A 201 19.47 -58.19 17.03
N ARG A 202 18.33 -58.84 17.30
CA ARG A 202 18.22 -59.82 18.36
C ARG A 202 19.14 -60.98 18.03
N ALA A 203 20.26 -61.08 18.74
CA ALA A 203 21.02 -62.28 18.84
C ALA A 203 20.13 -63.33 19.52
N ASN A 204 19.90 -64.44 18.85
CA ASN A 204 19.24 -65.63 19.38
C ASN A 204 20.34 -66.62 19.81
N PRO A 205 20.14 -67.35 20.94
CA PRO A 205 21.12 -68.18 21.61
C PRO A 205 21.55 -69.41 20.83
#